data_25740e1f6dc6a1a73bb22372f0af5c84
#
_entry.id   25740e1f6dc6a1a73bb22372f0af5c84
#
_cell.length_a   1.000
_cell.length_b   1.000
_cell.length_c   1.000
_cell.angle_alpha   90.00
_cell.angle_beta   90.00
_cell.angle_gamma   90.00
#
_symmetry.space_group_name_H-M   'P 1'
#
loop_
_entity.id
_entity.type
_entity.pdbx_description
1 polymer ?
#
loop_
_entity_poly.entity_id
_entity_poly.type
_entity_poly.pdbx_seq_one_letter_code
_entity_poly.pdbx_strand_id
1 'polypeptide(L)'
;MAVLLTAALTLSLSVVLTVTSTKEAAASCSASRFNGTWRSSDARLKRIDVWQGQDCHLYARAWSVCENDSSRICSWGNRRMGDSPEPNFQFVGYNWSNADEVLHLRMKDRSHISVWDSTDYHNGKKVSFTVTMYKSR
;
A
#
# COMPACT_ATOMS: atom_id res chain seq x y z
N MET A 1 62.62 45.65 -46.28
CA MET A 1 62.18 44.25 -46.04
C MET A 1 61.24 44.25 -44.84
N ALA A 2 59.97 44.11 -45.11
CA ALA A 2 58.92 44.06 -44.06
C ALA A 2 58.50 42.60 -43.85
N VAL A 3 58.66 42.14 -42.62
CA VAL A 3 58.19 40.76 -42.23
C VAL A 3 56.83 40.92 -41.57
N LEU A 4 55.86 40.45 -42.25
CA LEU A 4 54.47 40.35 -41.72
C LEU A 4 54.35 39.09 -40.86
N LEU A 5 54.14 39.26 -39.55
CA LEU A 5 53.73 38.20 -38.63
C LEU A 5 52.22 38.12 -38.64
N THR A 6 51.68 37.05 -39.20
CA THR A 6 50.28 36.69 -39.06
C THR A 6 50.04 35.82 -37.81
N ALA A 7 49.38 36.42 -36.79
CA ALA A 7 48.94 35.71 -35.61
C ALA A 7 47.62 34.99 -35.92
N ALA A 8 47.66 33.67 -35.90
CA ALA A 8 46.43 32.86 -35.98
C ALA A 8 45.78 32.73 -34.61
N LEU A 9 44.60 33.34 -34.43
CA LEU A 9 43.74 33.14 -33.25
C LEU A 9 42.97 31.83 -33.43
N THR A 10 43.31 30.81 -32.65
CA THR A 10 42.51 29.61 -32.53
C THR A 10 41.43 29.82 -31.45
N LEU A 11 40.18 29.99 -31.87
CA LEU A 11 39.00 29.96 -30.97
C LEU A 11 38.72 28.53 -30.58
N SER A 12 39.02 28.19 -29.32
CA SER A 12 38.58 26.92 -28.74
C SER A 12 37.12 27.02 -28.32
N LEU A 13 36.22 26.40 -29.07
CA LEU A 13 34.81 26.29 -28.72
C LEU A 13 34.65 25.19 -27.68
N SER A 14 34.59 25.56 -26.39
CA SER A 14 34.25 24.61 -25.31
C SER A 14 32.74 24.36 -25.30
N VAL A 15 32.33 23.21 -25.84
CA VAL A 15 30.94 22.73 -25.71
C VAL A 15 30.74 22.23 -24.29
N VAL A 16 30.08 23.03 -23.45
CA VAL A 16 29.60 22.58 -22.15
C VAL A 16 28.35 21.75 -22.35
N LEU A 17 28.51 20.44 -22.29
CA LEU A 17 27.37 19.49 -22.20
C LEU A 17 26.73 19.61 -20.81
N THR A 18 25.68 20.40 -20.69
CA THR A 18 24.83 20.42 -19.51
C THR A 18 23.99 19.13 -19.54
N VAL A 19 24.40 18.12 -18.79
CA VAL A 19 23.56 16.94 -18.50
C VAL A 19 22.42 17.40 -17.58
N THR A 20 21.30 17.75 -18.16
CA THR A 20 20.05 17.94 -17.40
C THR A 20 19.59 16.57 -16.95
N SER A 21 19.87 16.19 -15.70
CA SER A 21 19.18 15.06 -15.04
C SER A 21 17.71 15.40 -14.95
N THR A 22 16.91 14.92 -15.89
CA THR A 22 15.47 14.88 -15.76
C THR A 22 15.15 13.86 -14.68
N LYS A 23 14.91 14.34 -13.45
CA LYS A 23 14.33 13.52 -12.41
C LYS A 23 12.93 13.15 -12.91
N GLU A 24 12.72 11.89 -13.31
CA GLU A 24 11.39 11.41 -13.64
C GLU A 24 10.47 11.73 -12.46
N ALA A 25 9.42 12.53 -12.72
CA ALA A 25 8.42 12.80 -11.72
C ALA A 25 7.75 11.45 -11.39
N ALA A 26 7.81 11.03 -10.12
CA ALA A 26 7.11 9.84 -9.66
C ALA A 26 5.63 10.00 -10.03
N ALA A 27 5.05 8.98 -10.72
CA ALA A 27 3.64 8.98 -11.09
C ALA A 27 2.80 9.20 -9.82
N SER A 28 1.93 10.23 -9.80
CA SER A 28 1.02 10.46 -8.69
C SER A 28 -0.11 9.43 -8.74
N CYS A 29 -0.25 8.64 -7.67
CA CYS A 29 -1.35 7.68 -7.55
C CYS A 29 -2.66 8.39 -7.24
N SER A 30 -3.77 7.96 -7.86
CA SER A 30 -5.10 8.36 -7.40
C SER A 30 -5.33 7.82 -5.99
N ALA A 31 -5.73 8.68 -5.04
CA ALA A 31 -5.96 8.28 -3.67
C ALA A 31 -7.10 7.27 -3.57
N SER A 32 -6.84 6.12 -2.94
CA SER A 32 -7.87 5.12 -2.68
C SER A 32 -8.80 5.55 -1.54
N ARG A 33 -10.09 5.28 -1.69
CA ARG A 33 -11.09 5.49 -0.63
C ARG A 33 -10.85 4.60 0.60
N PHE A 34 -10.16 3.48 0.42
CA PHE A 34 -9.80 2.56 1.51
C PHE A 34 -8.67 3.07 2.39
N ASN A 35 -7.85 4.03 1.93
CA ASN A 35 -6.75 4.59 2.72
C ASN A 35 -7.23 5.09 4.08
N GLY A 36 -6.51 4.73 5.13
CA GLY A 36 -6.75 5.15 6.50
C GLY A 36 -6.79 4.00 7.49
N THR A 37 -7.15 4.33 8.72
CA THR A 37 -7.30 3.37 9.82
C THR A 37 -8.76 3.07 10.03
N TRP A 38 -9.11 1.80 9.98
CA TRP A 38 -10.44 1.26 10.21
C TRP A 38 -10.47 0.50 11.54
N ARG A 39 -11.50 0.72 12.36
CA ARG A 39 -11.60 0.14 13.71
C ARG A 39 -12.95 -0.53 13.94
N SER A 40 -12.94 -1.59 14.73
CA SER A 40 -14.14 -2.25 15.23
C SER A 40 -14.05 -2.56 16.73
N SER A 41 -15.17 -2.97 17.31
CA SER A 41 -15.24 -3.52 18.68
C SER A 41 -15.00 -5.04 18.72
N ASP A 42 -14.99 -5.73 17.57
CA ASP A 42 -14.82 -7.18 17.48
C ASP A 42 -13.38 -7.59 17.84
N ALA A 43 -13.21 -8.49 18.81
CA ALA A 43 -11.90 -8.96 19.25
C ALA A 43 -11.11 -9.69 18.17
N ARG A 44 -11.80 -10.31 17.21
CA ARG A 44 -11.21 -11.09 16.12
C ARG A 44 -10.57 -10.19 15.06
N LEU A 45 -11.09 -8.94 14.91
CA LEU A 45 -10.58 -7.97 13.95
C LEU A 45 -10.80 -6.55 14.48
N LYS A 46 -9.83 -6.04 15.23
CA LYS A 46 -9.92 -4.75 15.93
C LYS A 46 -9.59 -3.56 15.06
N ARG A 47 -8.67 -3.74 14.11
CA ARG A 47 -8.13 -2.63 13.33
C ARG A 47 -7.60 -3.15 11.99
N ILE A 48 -7.78 -2.35 10.96
CA ILE A 48 -7.07 -2.48 9.67
C ILE A 48 -6.50 -1.12 9.33
N ASP A 49 -5.20 -1.05 9.09
CA ASP A 49 -4.55 0.09 8.46
C ASP A 49 -4.39 -0.19 6.98
N VAL A 50 -4.84 0.73 6.14
CA VAL A 50 -4.69 0.64 4.67
C VAL A 50 -3.93 1.87 4.19
N TRP A 51 -2.90 1.66 3.38
CA TRP A 51 -2.14 2.74 2.77
C TRP A 51 -1.76 2.39 1.34
N GLN A 52 -1.46 3.43 0.57
CA GLN A 52 -1.01 3.30 -0.80
C GLN A 52 0.50 3.46 -0.86
N GLY A 53 1.18 2.53 -1.50
CA GLY A 53 2.61 2.59 -1.71
C GLY A 53 2.98 3.52 -2.87
N GLN A 54 4.28 3.78 -3.04
CA GLN A 54 4.79 4.56 -4.16
C GLN A 54 4.55 3.89 -5.52
N ASP A 55 4.36 2.57 -5.52
CA ASP A 55 4.01 1.74 -6.66
C ASP A 55 2.51 1.79 -7.02
N CYS A 56 1.73 2.65 -6.33
CA CYS A 56 0.28 2.78 -6.45
C CYS A 56 -0.54 1.58 -6.00
N HIS A 57 0.08 0.51 -5.50
CA HIS A 57 -0.64 -0.61 -4.91
C HIS A 57 -1.09 -0.30 -3.49
N LEU A 58 -2.19 -0.93 -3.07
CA LEU A 58 -2.66 -0.86 -1.71
C LEU A 58 -1.96 -1.94 -0.86
N TYR A 59 -1.69 -1.56 0.37
CA TYR A 59 -1.13 -2.41 1.41
C TYR A 59 -2.03 -2.33 2.64
N ALA A 60 -2.09 -3.41 3.40
CA ALA A 60 -2.86 -3.44 4.63
C ALA A 60 -2.08 -4.12 5.76
N ARG A 61 -2.44 -3.75 6.97
CA ARG A 61 -2.07 -4.42 8.21
C ARG A 61 -3.30 -4.60 9.05
N ALA A 62 -3.66 -5.84 9.32
CA ALA A 62 -4.75 -6.17 10.23
C ALA A 62 -4.23 -6.40 11.65
N TRP A 63 -5.15 -6.29 12.63
CA TRP A 63 -4.89 -6.41 14.05
C TRP A 63 -6.07 -7.10 14.72
N SER A 64 -5.80 -8.04 15.59
CA SER A 64 -6.77 -8.67 16.47
C SER A 64 -6.31 -8.58 17.93
N VAL A 65 -7.19 -8.92 18.85
CA VAL A 65 -6.78 -9.13 20.24
C VAL A 65 -5.75 -10.27 20.28
N CYS A 66 -4.68 -10.09 21.09
CA CYS A 66 -3.63 -11.10 21.21
C CYS A 66 -4.18 -12.36 21.89
N GLU A 67 -3.77 -13.55 21.41
CA GLU A 67 -4.22 -14.82 21.99
C GLU A 67 -3.87 -14.97 23.48
N ASN A 68 -2.71 -14.46 23.89
CA ASN A 68 -2.18 -14.60 25.24
C ASN A 68 -2.44 -13.39 26.15
N ASP A 69 -3.02 -12.30 25.63
CA ASP A 69 -3.26 -11.08 26.39
C ASP A 69 -4.41 -10.29 25.75
N SER A 70 -5.61 -10.42 26.31
CA SER A 70 -6.82 -9.77 25.82
C SER A 70 -6.83 -8.24 25.97
N SER A 71 -5.88 -7.66 26.72
CA SER A 71 -5.72 -6.21 26.86
C SER A 71 -4.91 -5.58 25.74
N ARG A 72 -4.27 -6.38 24.87
CA ARG A 72 -3.39 -5.95 23.80
C ARG A 72 -3.93 -6.37 22.43
N ILE A 73 -3.54 -5.63 21.40
CA ILE A 73 -3.77 -6.01 20.00
C ILE A 73 -2.45 -6.41 19.34
N CYS A 74 -2.50 -7.48 18.55
CA CYS A 74 -1.38 -8.04 17.84
C CYS A 74 -1.54 -7.85 16.33
N SER A 75 -0.45 -7.43 15.69
CA SER A 75 -0.40 -7.22 14.25
C SER A 75 -0.30 -8.55 13.50
N TRP A 76 -1.01 -8.65 12.38
CA TRP A 76 -0.90 -9.77 11.43
C TRP A 76 0.22 -9.57 10.40
N GLY A 77 0.88 -8.42 10.45
CA GLY A 77 1.93 -8.04 9.50
C GLY A 77 1.38 -7.31 8.27
N ASN A 78 2.31 -6.71 7.53
CA ASN A 78 1.99 -5.98 6.30
C ASN A 78 1.78 -6.96 5.15
N ARG A 79 0.75 -6.70 4.33
CA ARG A 79 0.50 -7.45 3.10
C ARG A 79 0.08 -6.50 1.99
N ARG A 80 0.53 -6.78 0.77
CA ARG A 80 -0.03 -6.15 -0.42
C ARG A 80 -1.46 -6.65 -0.60
N MET A 81 -2.38 -5.74 -0.85
CA MET A 81 -3.77 -6.08 -1.19
C MET A 81 -3.85 -6.58 -2.63
N GLY A 82 -4.85 -7.37 -2.93
CA GLY A 82 -5.12 -7.83 -4.28
C GLY A 82 -5.61 -6.69 -5.18
N ASP A 83 -5.41 -6.86 -6.48
CA ASP A 83 -5.90 -5.90 -7.47
C ASP A 83 -7.37 -6.22 -7.78
N SER A 84 -8.29 -5.37 -7.33
CA SER A 84 -9.71 -5.51 -7.61
C SER A 84 -10.14 -4.51 -8.69
N PRO A 85 -10.87 -4.96 -9.73
CA PRO A 85 -11.47 -4.07 -10.72
C PRO A 85 -12.67 -3.30 -10.16
N GLU A 86 -13.25 -3.74 -9.04
CA GLU A 86 -14.37 -3.08 -8.39
C GLU A 86 -13.90 -1.96 -7.46
N PRO A 87 -14.33 -0.69 -7.66
CA PRO A 87 -13.82 0.45 -6.89
C PRO A 87 -14.22 0.42 -5.40
N ASN A 88 -15.26 -0.33 -5.04
CA ASN A 88 -15.77 -0.44 -3.68
C ASN A 88 -15.42 -1.76 -2.99
N PHE A 89 -14.55 -2.56 -3.60
CA PHE A 89 -14.13 -3.85 -3.09
C PHE A 89 -12.61 -3.97 -3.11
N GLN A 90 -12.04 -4.49 -2.02
CA GLN A 90 -10.63 -4.83 -1.89
C GLN A 90 -10.49 -6.11 -1.08
N PHE A 91 -9.36 -6.78 -1.21
CA PHE A 91 -9.07 -7.96 -0.42
C PHE A 91 -7.59 -8.05 -0.06
N VAL A 92 -7.30 -8.73 1.05
CA VAL A 92 -5.94 -9.01 1.50
C VAL A 92 -5.85 -10.41 2.08
N GLY A 93 -4.84 -11.17 1.67
CA GLY A 93 -4.61 -12.54 2.12
C GLY A 93 -3.48 -12.65 3.13
N TYR A 94 -3.64 -13.54 4.09
CA TYR A 94 -2.65 -13.93 5.08
C TYR A 94 -2.45 -15.45 5.04
N ASN A 95 -1.20 -15.87 4.93
CA ASN A 95 -0.85 -17.29 4.93
C ASN A 95 -0.23 -17.62 6.28
N TRP A 96 -0.97 -18.38 7.08
CA TRP A 96 -0.53 -18.91 8.37
C TRP A 96 0.04 -20.33 8.18
N SER A 97 0.78 -20.84 9.16
CA SER A 97 1.33 -22.19 9.10
C SER A 97 0.26 -23.29 8.95
N ASN A 98 -0.95 -23.03 9.44
CA ASN A 98 -2.06 -24.00 9.50
C ASN A 98 -3.35 -23.54 8.79
N ALA A 99 -3.34 -22.34 8.18
CA ALA A 99 -4.53 -21.78 7.55
C ALA A 99 -4.17 -20.72 6.51
N ASP A 100 -5.06 -20.52 5.56
CA ASP A 100 -5.11 -19.37 4.67
C ASP A 100 -6.32 -18.52 5.02
N GLU A 101 -6.12 -17.23 5.22
CA GLU A 101 -7.14 -16.29 5.65
C GLU A 101 -7.23 -15.12 4.69
N VAL A 102 -8.42 -14.73 4.31
CA VAL A 102 -8.65 -13.61 3.40
C VAL A 102 -9.65 -12.64 4.01
N LEU A 103 -9.28 -11.38 4.08
CA LEU A 103 -10.17 -10.29 4.42
C LEU A 103 -10.72 -9.67 3.14
N HIS A 104 -12.04 -9.67 2.98
CA HIS A 104 -12.77 -9.03 1.89
C HIS A 104 -13.39 -7.74 2.39
N LEU A 105 -12.86 -6.59 1.95
CA LEU A 105 -13.30 -5.27 2.37
C LEU A 105 -14.27 -4.69 1.35
N ARG A 106 -15.48 -4.36 1.78
CA ARG A 106 -16.48 -3.71 0.95
C ARG A 106 -16.86 -2.34 1.52
N MET A 107 -16.67 -1.31 0.71
CA MET A 107 -17.07 0.06 1.07
C MET A 107 -18.58 0.15 1.19
N LYS A 108 -19.08 0.64 2.32
CA LYS A 108 -20.50 0.94 2.54
C LYS A 108 -20.79 2.41 2.30
N ASP A 109 -19.98 3.28 2.90
CA ASP A 109 -19.97 4.71 2.71
C ASP A 109 -18.57 5.28 2.97
N ARG A 110 -18.42 6.60 3.11
CA ARG A 110 -17.12 7.24 3.30
C ARG A 110 -16.44 6.89 4.64
N SER A 111 -17.20 6.42 5.62
CA SER A 111 -16.75 6.17 6.99
C SER A 111 -16.95 4.73 7.47
N HIS A 112 -17.57 3.86 6.67
CA HIS A 112 -17.87 2.48 7.04
C HIS A 112 -17.44 1.50 5.95
N ILE A 113 -16.84 0.40 6.37
CA ILE A 113 -16.61 -0.79 5.55
C ILE A 113 -17.21 -2.02 6.23
N SER A 114 -17.68 -2.95 5.43
CA SER A 114 -17.97 -4.32 5.85
C SER A 114 -16.78 -5.19 5.50
N VAL A 115 -16.27 -5.94 6.47
CA VAL A 115 -15.17 -6.87 6.26
C VAL A 115 -15.68 -8.29 6.50
N TRP A 116 -15.64 -9.12 5.47
CA TRP A 116 -15.88 -10.55 5.59
C TRP A 116 -14.54 -11.26 5.67
N ASP A 117 -14.31 -11.92 6.80
CA ASP A 117 -13.15 -12.76 7.04
C ASP A 117 -13.50 -14.20 6.66
N SER A 118 -12.63 -14.84 5.90
CA SER A 118 -12.74 -16.23 5.51
C SER A 118 -11.43 -16.94 5.78
N THR A 119 -11.46 -17.93 6.66
CA THR A 119 -10.29 -18.73 7.03
C THR A 119 -10.49 -20.18 6.62
N ASP A 120 -9.60 -20.67 5.78
CA ASP A 120 -9.51 -22.07 5.36
C ASP A 120 -8.35 -22.74 6.08
N TYR A 121 -8.65 -23.58 7.07
CA TYR A 121 -7.64 -24.38 7.77
C TYR A 121 -7.18 -25.55 6.91
N HIS A 122 -5.89 -25.86 6.94
CA HIS A 122 -5.30 -26.95 6.15
C HIS A 122 -5.81 -28.34 6.53
N ASN A 123 -6.55 -28.47 7.65
CA ASN A 123 -7.27 -29.68 8.04
C ASN A 123 -8.67 -29.80 7.42
N GLY A 124 -9.07 -28.87 6.53
CA GLY A 124 -10.38 -28.84 5.87
C GLY A 124 -11.47 -28.06 6.60
N LYS A 125 -11.21 -27.58 7.83
CA LYS A 125 -12.14 -26.70 8.55
C LYS A 125 -12.18 -25.32 7.91
N LYS A 126 -13.38 -24.77 7.73
CA LYS A 126 -13.61 -23.40 7.25
C LYS A 126 -14.34 -22.59 8.30
N VAL A 127 -13.88 -21.36 8.52
CA VAL A 127 -14.50 -20.42 9.46
C VAL A 127 -14.65 -19.08 8.77
N SER A 128 -15.77 -18.40 8.98
CA SER A 128 -15.97 -17.05 8.48
C SER A 128 -16.79 -16.21 9.45
N PHE A 129 -16.59 -14.90 9.40
CA PHE A 129 -17.39 -13.92 10.11
C PHE A 129 -17.39 -12.59 9.37
N THR A 130 -18.31 -11.71 9.72
CA THR A 130 -18.38 -10.36 9.13
C THR A 130 -18.32 -9.32 10.23
N VAL A 131 -17.54 -8.26 10.00
CA VAL A 131 -17.37 -7.15 10.92
C VAL A 131 -17.65 -5.85 10.19
N THR A 132 -18.38 -4.93 10.82
CA THR A 132 -18.46 -3.54 10.36
C THR A 132 -17.34 -2.74 11.03
N MET A 133 -16.57 -2.03 10.22
CA MET A 133 -15.47 -1.18 10.71
C MET A 133 -15.72 0.27 10.34
N TYR A 134 -15.24 1.15 11.21
CA TYR A 134 -15.43 2.60 11.11
C TYR A 134 -14.09 3.28 10.90
N LYS A 135 -14.06 4.26 10.00
CA LYS A 135 -12.85 5.03 9.72
C LYS A 135 -12.52 5.92 10.92
N SER A 136 -11.30 5.79 11.44
CA SER A 136 -10.79 6.71 12.46
C SER A 136 -10.58 8.10 11.85
N ARG A 137 -10.90 9.12 12.62
CA ARG A 137 -10.60 10.52 12.29
C ARG A 137 -9.16 10.86 12.66
#